data_0b1c80e8c2baadd8b3df93cd40bf9438
#
_entry.id   0b1c80e8c2baadd8b3df93cd40bf9438
#
_cell.length_a   1.000
_cell.length_b   1.000
_cell.length_c   1.000
_cell.angle_alpha   90.00
_cell.angle_beta   90.00
_cell.angle_gamma   90.00
#
_symmetry.space_group_name_H-M   'P 1'
#
loop_
_entity.id
_entity.type
_entity.pdbx_description
1 polymer ?
#
loop_
_entity_poly.entity_id
_entity_poly.type
_entity_poly.pdbx_seq_one_letter_code
_entity_poly.pdbx_strand_id
1 'polypeptide(L)'
;MQKTPLPTQTAISLGELMCTVTRDWLWQPAEQWVRERNPGSVLHCRVGSGQATYHRYDSRDGQHLITYGARMIAAKHQPETASGWLSGREIRKRGYFGGELSTLNLLAHTCCHEFAHLLQQSAGQRYRGSVHNRHFYTILDELHENGAAQATRKALADEAREQGLALPD
;
A
#
# COMPACT_ATOMS: atom_id res chain seq x y z
N MET A 1 0.13 26.86 -13.30
CA MET A 1 1.51 26.35 -13.50
C MET A 1 1.47 24.84 -13.56
N GLN A 2 1.83 24.23 -14.68
CA GLN A 2 1.89 22.78 -14.76
C GLN A 2 3.04 22.29 -13.89
N LYS A 3 2.74 21.39 -12.94
CA LYS A 3 3.79 20.71 -12.17
C LYS A 3 4.63 19.84 -13.11
N THR A 4 5.94 19.91 -13.00
CA THR A 4 6.85 19.04 -13.74
C THR A 4 6.51 17.58 -13.39
N PRO A 5 6.35 16.70 -14.38
CA PRO A 5 6.08 15.28 -14.08
C PRO A 5 7.21 14.68 -13.24
N LEU A 6 6.87 13.78 -12.32
CA LEU A 6 7.85 13.07 -11.54
C LEU A 6 8.71 12.20 -12.46
N PRO A 7 10.05 12.27 -12.38
CA PRO A 7 10.92 11.41 -13.17
C PRO A 7 10.63 9.93 -12.90
N THR A 8 10.65 9.12 -13.93
CA THR A 8 10.37 7.67 -13.84
C THR A 8 11.29 6.99 -12.83
N GLN A 9 12.58 7.32 -12.82
CA GLN A 9 13.53 6.74 -11.87
C GLN A 9 13.18 7.10 -10.43
N THR A 10 12.72 8.31 -10.17
CA THR A 10 12.27 8.73 -8.83
C THR A 10 11.04 7.92 -8.41
N ALA A 11 10.09 7.73 -9.32
CA ALA A 11 8.90 6.90 -9.04
C ALA A 11 9.29 5.46 -8.73
N ILE A 12 10.24 4.87 -9.47
CA ILE A 12 10.75 3.53 -9.20
C ILE A 12 11.41 3.45 -7.82
N SER A 13 12.25 4.42 -7.48
CA SER A 13 12.91 4.48 -6.17
C SER A 13 11.91 4.57 -5.02
N LEU A 14 10.85 5.38 -5.16
CA LEU A 14 9.77 5.44 -4.17
C LEU A 14 9.02 4.12 -4.08
N GLY A 15 8.78 3.44 -5.20
CA GLY A 15 8.16 2.12 -5.22
C GLY A 15 9.00 1.08 -4.49
N GLU A 16 10.31 1.11 -4.63
CA GLU A 16 11.24 0.25 -3.89
C GLU A 16 11.16 0.50 -2.39
N LEU A 17 11.06 1.76 -1.97
CA LEU A 17 10.82 2.10 -0.57
C LEU A 17 9.47 1.60 -0.07
N MET A 18 8.42 1.72 -0.88
CA MET A 18 7.11 1.15 -0.55
C MET A 18 7.19 -0.36 -0.33
N CYS A 19 7.96 -1.06 -1.16
CA CYS A 19 8.21 -2.48 -0.97
C CYS A 19 8.94 -2.76 0.34
N THR A 20 9.97 -1.99 0.66
CA THR A 20 10.73 -2.14 1.91
C THR A 20 9.86 -1.94 3.14
N VAL A 21 9.09 -0.85 3.20
CA VAL A 21 8.24 -0.57 4.36
C VAL A 21 7.07 -1.56 4.47
N THR A 22 6.56 -2.05 3.34
CA THR A 22 5.54 -3.12 3.35
C THR A 22 6.10 -4.38 4.02
N ARG A 23 7.31 -4.80 3.67
CA ARG A 23 7.94 -5.97 4.28
C ARG A 23 8.26 -5.76 5.75
N ASP A 24 8.83 -4.62 6.11
CA ASP A 24 9.35 -4.38 7.46
C ASP A 24 8.26 -4.00 8.47
N TRP A 25 7.23 -3.27 8.05
CA TRP A 25 6.25 -2.68 8.96
C TRP A 25 4.85 -3.28 8.85
N LEU A 26 4.54 -3.99 7.77
CA LEU A 26 3.25 -4.66 7.59
C LEU A 26 3.40 -6.17 7.62
N TRP A 27 4.29 -6.73 6.80
CA TRP A 27 4.48 -8.18 6.72
C TRP A 27 5.12 -8.76 7.98
N GLN A 28 6.27 -8.25 8.42
CA GLN A 28 6.98 -8.82 9.57
C GLN A 28 6.09 -8.95 10.82
N PRO A 29 5.34 -7.91 11.22
CA PRO A 29 4.44 -8.05 12.38
C PRO A 29 3.30 -9.06 12.19
N ALA A 30 2.87 -9.30 10.95
CA ALA A 30 1.74 -10.19 10.62
C ALA A 30 2.16 -11.58 10.19
N GLU A 31 3.45 -11.80 9.93
CA GLU A 31 3.98 -13.01 9.32
C GLU A 31 3.58 -14.29 10.05
N GLN A 32 3.70 -14.29 11.38
CA GLN A 32 3.32 -15.43 12.19
C GLN A 32 1.83 -15.74 12.05
N TRP A 33 0.98 -14.73 12.13
CA TRP A 33 -0.47 -14.88 11.99
C TRP A 33 -0.84 -15.46 10.61
N VAL A 34 -0.17 -15.00 9.55
CA VAL A 34 -0.39 -15.50 8.18
C VAL A 34 0.05 -16.95 8.05
N ARG A 35 1.25 -17.28 8.55
CA ARG A 35 1.82 -18.63 8.44
C ARG A 35 1.13 -19.67 9.33
N GLU A 36 0.52 -19.26 10.42
CA GLU A 36 -0.33 -20.13 11.23
C GLU A 36 -1.52 -20.66 10.41
N ARG A 37 -2.00 -19.86 9.46
CA ARG A 37 -3.12 -20.22 8.57
C ARG A 37 -2.65 -20.92 7.30
N ASN A 38 -1.56 -20.46 6.72
CA ASN A 38 -0.96 -20.99 5.51
C ASN A 38 0.56 -21.07 5.69
N PRO A 39 1.10 -22.20 6.20
CA PRO A 39 2.52 -22.28 6.62
C PRO A 39 3.55 -21.98 5.53
N GLY A 40 3.22 -22.19 4.26
CA GLY A 40 4.12 -21.90 3.14
C GLY A 40 4.06 -20.49 2.61
N SER A 41 3.33 -19.57 3.28
CA SER A 41 3.14 -18.22 2.77
C SER A 41 4.43 -17.40 2.72
N VAL A 42 4.66 -16.76 1.57
CA VAL A 42 5.79 -15.86 1.31
C VAL A 42 5.26 -14.60 0.64
N LEU A 43 5.84 -13.46 0.97
CA LEU A 43 5.53 -12.18 0.32
C LEU A 43 6.64 -11.76 -0.62
N HIS A 44 6.27 -11.47 -1.87
CA HIS A 44 7.10 -10.77 -2.84
C HIS A 44 6.49 -9.39 -3.11
N CYS A 45 7.32 -8.36 -3.03
CA CYS A 45 6.95 -7.00 -3.44
C CYS A 45 7.80 -6.58 -4.61
N ARG A 46 7.19 -5.90 -5.57
CA ARG A 46 7.91 -5.38 -6.74
C ARG A 46 7.32 -4.06 -7.22
N VAL A 47 8.10 -3.35 -8.04
CA VAL A 47 7.65 -2.15 -8.74
C VAL A 47 7.34 -2.53 -10.18
N GLY A 48 6.11 -2.23 -10.63
CA GLY A 48 5.71 -2.39 -12.03
C GLY A 48 5.90 -1.09 -12.80
N SER A 49 5.97 -1.16 -14.13
CA SER A 49 6.18 0.00 -15.00
C SER A 49 4.90 0.83 -15.24
N GLY A 50 3.72 0.25 -15.05
CA GLY A 50 2.44 0.86 -15.38
C GLY A 50 1.68 1.47 -14.21
N GLN A 51 0.37 1.64 -14.41
CA GLN A 51 -0.58 2.09 -13.40
C GLN A 51 -0.97 0.97 -12.44
N ALA A 52 -0.90 -0.28 -12.89
CA ALA A 52 -1.43 -1.42 -12.14
C ALA A 52 -0.73 -1.57 -10.78
N THR A 53 -1.54 -1.51 -9.72
CA THR A 53 -1.14 -1.70 -8.34
C THR A 53 -2.11 -2.72 -7.76
N TYR A 54 -1.59 -3.84 -7.26
CA TYR A 54 -2.45 -4.95 -6.86
C TYR A 54 -1.73 -5.91 -5.92
N HIS A 55 -2.53 -6.70 -5.23
CA HIS A 55 -2.13 -7.92 -4.53
C HIS A 55 -2.67 -9.14 -5.29
N ARG A 56 -1.83 -10.16 -5.44
CA ARG A 56 -2.21 -11.44 -6.02
C ARG A 56 -1.68 -12.58 -5.15
N TYR A 57 -2.45 -13.65 -5.07
CA TYR A 57 -2.09 -14.87 -4.33
C TYR A 57 -2.08 -16.07 -5.28
N ASP A 58 -1.00 -16.85 -5.23
CA ASP A 58 -0.91 -18.13 -5.93
C ASP A 58 -1.10 -19.27 -4.93
N SER A 59 -2.25 -19.94 -5.00
CA SER A 59 -2.62 -21.01 -4.07
C SER A 59 -1.78 -22.29 -4.24
N ARG A 60 -1.08 -22.41 -5.36
CA ARG A 60 -0.26 -23.61 -5.63
C ARG A 60 1.01 -23.65 -4.77
N ASP A 61 1.57 -22.50 -4.46
CA ASP A 61 2.82 -22.39 -3.72
C ASP A 61 2.77 -21.44 -2.52
N GLY A 62 1.61 -20.85 -2.21
CA GLY A 62 1.42 -19.96 -1.09
C GLY A 62 2.04 -18.57 -1.28
N GLN A 63 2.35 -18.17 -2.50
CA GLN A 63 3.03 -16.91 -2.76
C GLN A 63 2.05 -15.75 -2.90
N HIS A 64 2.31 -14.72 -2.09
CA HIS A 64 1.67 -13.42 -2.23
C HIS A 64 2.58 -12.49 -3.03
N LEU A 65 2.01 -11.78 -3.99
CA LEU A 65 2.70 -10.76 -4.77
C LEU A 65 1.98 -9.43 -4.59
N ILE A 66 2.71 -8.39 -4.18
CA ILE A 66 2.24 -7.02 -4.23
C ILE A 66 3.06 -6.26 -5.27
N THR A 67 2.38 -5.60 -6.19
CA THR A 67 2.97 -4.77 -7.23
C THR A 67 2.54 -3.33 -7.04
N TYR A 68 3.51 -2.42 -6.99
CA TYR A 68 3.27 -0.98 -6.98
C TYR A 68 3.65 -0.41 -8.35
N GLY A 69 2.69 0.17 -9.06
CA GLY A 69 2.94 0.72 -10.39
C GLY A 69 3.66 2.07 -10.35
N ALA A 70 4.77 2.21 -11.08
CA ALA A 70 5.53 3.46 -11.12
C ALA A 70 4.69 4.63 -11.66
N ARG A 71 3.83 4.39 -12.62
CA ARG A 71 2.89 5.42 -13.12
C ARG A 71 1.85 5.83 -12.08
N MET A 72 1.38 4.88 -11.27
CA MET A 72 0.50 5.18 -10.14
C MET A 72 1.20 6.10 -9.15
N ILE A 73 2.45 5.80 -8.79
CA ILE A 73 3.25 6.62 -7.86
C ILE A 73 3.42 8.04 -8.42
N ALA A 74 3.78 8.17 -9.69
CA ALA A 74 3.92 9.46 -10.34
C ALA A 74 2.60 10.25 -10.33
N ALA A 75 1.48 9.59 -10.58
CA ALA A 75 0.17 10.22 -10.56
C ALA A 75 -0.20 10.74 -9.15
N LYS A 76 0.18 10.03 -8.10
CA LYS A 76 -0.10 10.43 -6.71
C LYS A 76 0.75 11.61 -6.20
N HIS A 77 1.72 12.04 -6.98
CA HIS A 77 2.39 13.33 -6.76
C HIS A 77 1.56 14.54 -7.20
N GLN A 78 0.33 14.31 -7.67
CA GLN A 78 -0.67 15.33 -7.95
C GLN A 78 -1.90 15.07 -7.08
N PRO A 79 -1.80 15.27 -5.74
CA PRO A 79 -2.87 14.88 -4.82
C PRO A 79 -4.17 15.64 -5.04
N GLU A 80 -4.15 16.81 -5.67
CA GLU A 80 -5.34 17.56 -6.05
C GLU A 80 -6.27 16.79 -6.99
N THR A 81 -5.78 15.79 -7.71
CA THR A 81 -6.59 14.93 -8.59
C THR A 81 -7.04 13.64 -7.91
N ALA A 82 -6.58 13.40 -6.68
CA ALA A 82 -6.73 12.11 -6.00
C ALA A 82 -8.16 11.82 -5.50
N SER A 83 -9.03 12.83 -5.43
CA SER A 83 -10.40 12.63 -4.94
C SER A 83 -11.22 11.63 -5.77
N GLY A 84 -10.85 11.41 -7.04
CA GLY A 84 -11.46 10.41 -7.91
C GLY A 84 -10.88 9.00 -7.77
N TRP A 85 -9.75 8.85 -7.09
CA TRP A 85 -9.12 7.54 -6.89
C TRP A 85 -9.69 6.83 -5.67
N LEU A 86 -9.67 5.49 -5.71
CA LEU A 86 -10.18 4.69 -4.59
C LEU A 86 -9.43 5.00 -3.29
N SER A 87 -8.09 5.10 -3.33
CA SER A 87 -7.28 5.43 -2.16
C SER A 87 -7.65 6.80 -1.56
N GLY A 88 -7.88 7.80 -2.41
CA GLY A 88 -8.30 9.13 -1.96
C GLY A 88 -9.70 9.11 -1.34
N ARG A 89 -10.62 8.37 -1.94
CA ARG A 89 -11.98 8.21 -1.39
C ARG A 89 -11.97 7.48 -0.05
N GLU A 90 -11.15 6.45 0.09
CA GLU A 90 -11.01 5.71 1.35
C GLU A 90 -10.46 6.61 2.46
N ILE A 91 -9.39 7.36 2.17
CA ILE A 91 -8.81 8.30 3.14
C ILE A 91 -9.85 9.30 3.62
N ARG A 92 -10.56 9.95 2.70
CA ARG A 92 -11.56 10.97 3.05
C ARG A 92 -12.77 10.40 3.77
N LYS A 93 -13.35 9.33 3.22
CA LYS A 93 -14.58 8.75 3.75
C LYS A 93 -14.38 8.13 5.12
N ARG A 94 -13.22 7.51 5.35
CA ARG A 94 -12.92 6.79 6.60
C ARG A 94 -12.08 7.58 7.59
N GLY A 95 -11.63 8.77 7.20
CA GLY A 95 -10.85 9.65 8.05
C GLY A 95 -9.43 9.17 8.33
N TYR A 96 -8.89 8.32 7.47
CA TYR A 96 -7.50 7.85 7.61
C TYR A 96 -6.54 9.02 7.48
N PHE A 97 -5.49 9.04 8.30
CA PHE A 97 -4.49 10.13 8.32
C PHE A 97 -5.13 11.52 8.40
N GLY A 98 -6.21 11.64 9.20
CA GLY A 98 -6.94 12.91 9.33
C GLY A 98 -7.72 13.32 8.08
N GLY A 99 -7.91 12.42 7.12
CA GLY A 99 -8.60 12.70 5.86
C GLY A 99 -7.80 13.52 4.85
N GLU A 100 -6.52 13.73 5.09
CA GLU A 100 -5.66 14.56 4.23
C GLU A 100 -5.09 13.77 3.03
N LEU A 101 -5.17 14.35 1.84
CA LEU A 101 -4.72 13.75 0.59
C LEU A 101 -3.33 14.28 0.19
N SER A 102 -2.31 14.08 1.03
CA SER A 102 -0.92 14.34 0.65
C SER A 102 -0.35 13.17 -0.17
N THR A 103 0.73 13.40 -0.89
CA THR A 103 1.44 12.33 -1.60
C THR A 103 1.87 11.24 -0.62
N LEU A 104 2.46 11.61 0.50
CA LEU A 104 2.87 10.67 1.54
C LEU A 104 1.70 9.83 2.04
N ASN A 105 0.58 10.45 2.36
CA ASN A 105 -0.61 9.73 2.85
C ASN A 105 -1.17 8.78 1.81
N LEU A 106 -1.22 9.20 0.54
CA LEU A 106 -1.70 8.35 -0.55
C LEU A 106 -0.83 7.12 -0.76
N LEU A 107 0.49 7.27 -0.74
CA LEU A 107 1.41 6.14 -0.93
C LEU A 107 1.42 5.21 0.28
N ALA A 108 1.47 5.74 1.49
CA ALA A 108 1.39 4.93 2.70
C ALA A 108 0.07 4.17 2.79
N HIS A 109 -1.03 4.82 2.45
CA HIS A 109 -2.34 4.18 2.42
C HIS A 109 -2.41 3.09 1.36
N THR A 110 -1.80 3.29 0.20
CA THR A 110 -1.71 2.27 -0.86
C THR A 110 -1.03 1.00 -0.34
N CYS A 111 0.06 1.14 0.41
CA CYS A 111 0.72 -0.01 1.05
C CYS A 111 -0.25 -0.76 1.97
N CYS A 112 -0.99 -0.05 2.81
CA CYS A 112 -1.97 -0.64 3.72
C CYS A 112 -3.13 -1.30 2.97
N HIS A 113 -3.62 -0.68 1.90
CA HIS A 113 -4.71 -1.20 1.08
C HIS A 113 -4.33 -2.56 0.45
N GLU A 114 -3.18 -2.64 -0.19
CA GLU A 114 -2.73 -3.89 -0.81
C GLU A 114 -2.40 -4.95 0.26
N PHE A 115 -1.83 -4.55 1.38
CA PHE A 115 -1.57 -5.47 2.47
C PHE A 115 -2.86 -5.98 3.14
N ALA A 116 -3.89 -5.15 3.20
CA ALA A 116 -5.21 -5.58 3.68
C ALA A 116 -5.79 -6.70 2.81
N HIS A 117 -5.57 -6.68 1.49
CA HIS A 117 -5.95 -7.79 0.61
C HIS A 117 -5.18 -9.08 0.93
N LEU A 118 -3.89 -8.97 1.29
CA LEU A 118 -3.10 -10.12 1.72
C LEU A 118 -3.70 -10.75 2.99
N LEU A 119 -4.02 -9.94 3.98
CA LEU A 119 -4.64 -10.41 5.23
C LEU A 119 -6.04 -11.00 4.97
N GLN A 120 -6.82 -10.36 4.11
CA GLN A 120 -8.13 -10.83 3.70
C GLN A 120 -8.05 -12.20 3.01
N GLN A 121 -7.09 -12.38 2.12
CA GLN A 121 -6.83 -13.66 1.45
C GLN A 121 -6.45 -14.73 2.46
N SER A 122 -5.56 -14.41 3.39
CA SER A 122 -5.09 -15.33 4.42
C SER A 122 -6.20 -15.74 5.39
N ALA A 123 -7.16 -14.85 5.64
CA ALA A 123 -8.34 -15.13 6.47
C ALA A 123 -9.46 -15.90 5.72
N GLY A 124 -9.30 -16.17 4.41
CA GLY A 124 -10.34 -16.81 3.60
C GLY A 124 -11.55 -15.93 3.33
N GLN A 125 -11.38 -14.61 3.35
CA GLN A 125 -12.46 -13.61 3.25
C GLN A 125 -12.44 -12.80 1.96
N ARG A 126 -11.57 -13.17 1.01
CA ARG A 126 -11.50 -12.52 -0.29
C ARG A 126 -12.35 -13.30 -1.28
N TYR A 127 -13.48 -12.73 -1.68
CA TYR A 127 -14.43 -13.38 -2.56
C TYR A 127 -14.36 -12.80 -3.97
N ARG A 128 -14.37 -13.69 -4.96
CA ARG A 128 -14.37 -13.30 -6.37
C ARG A 128 -15.58 -12.39 -6.66
N GLY A 129 -15.31 -11.23 -7.30
CA GLY A 129 -16.33 -10.23 -7.60
C GLY A 129 -16.73 -9.33 -6.43
N SER A 130 -16.19 -9.57 -5.23
CA SER A 130 -16.46 -8.75 -4.04
C SER A 130 -15.21 -8.65 -3.17
N VAL A 131 -14.13 -8.08 -3.73
CA VAL A 131 -12.84 -7.97 -3.03
C VAL A 131 -12.80 -6.82 -2.02
N HIS A 132 -13.55 -5.74 -2.26
CA HIS A 132 -13.67 -4.62 -1.31
C HIS A 132 -14.95 -4.78 -0.46
N ASN A 133 -15.09 -5.93 0.20
CA ASN A 133 -16.23 -6.26 1.04
C ASN A 133 -16.03 -5.74 2.48
N ARG A 134 -17.00 -5.98 3.36
CA ARG A 134 -16.92 -5.53 4.77
C ARG A 134 -15.73 -6.11 5.52
N HIS A 135 -15.33 -7.35 5.20
CA HIS A 135 -14.15 -7.97 5.84
C HIS A 135 -12.86 -7.22 5.48
N PHE A 136 -12.73 -6.85 4.20
CA PHE A 136 -11.61 -6.02 3.75
C PHE A 136 -11.53 -4.70 4.53
N TYR A 137 -12.64 -3.98 4.64
CA TYR A 137 -12.64 -2.70 5.32
C TYR A 137 -12.49 -2.82 6.85
N THR A 138 -12.92 -3.91 7.45
CA THR A 138 -12.61 -4.19 8.86
C THR A 138 -11.10 -4.34 9.06
N ILE A 139 -10.44 -5.09 8.18
CA ILE A 139 -8.98 -5.29 8.22
C ILE A 139 -8.25 -3.96 7.99
N LEU A 140 -8.66 -3.19 6.98
CA LEU A 140 -8.05 -1.91 6.67
C LEU A 140 -8.20 -0.91 7.83
N ASP A 141 -9.38 -0.83 8.42
CA ASP A 141 -9.64 -0.01 9.62
C ASP A 141 -8.71 -0.42 10.76
N GLU A 142 -8.53 -1.72 11.01
CA GLU A 142 -7.63 -2.22 12.05
C GLU A 142 -6.18 -1.82 11.82
N LEU A 143 -5.69 -1.84 10.59
CA LEU A 143 -4.32 -1.38 10.27
C LEU A 143 -4.13 0.09 10.62
N HIS A 144 -5.15 0.90 10.44
CA HIS A 144 -5.12 2.31 10.85
C HIS A 144 -5.28 2.50 12.36
N GLU A 145 -6.10 1.69 13.01
CA GLU A 145 -6.39 1.83 14.44
C GLU A 145 -5.29 1.27 15.33
N ASN A 146 -4.61 0.19 14.90
CA ASN A 146 -3.56 -0.47 15.72
C ASN A 146 -2.17 0.17 15.58
N GLY A 147 -2.03 1.24 14.82
CA GLY A 147 -0.76 1.95 14.63
C GLY A 147 0.09 1.48 13.45
N ALA A 148 -0.28 0.38 12.76
CA ALA A 148 0.50 -0.14 11.64
C ALA A 148 0.58 0.85 10.47
N ALA A 149 -0.51 1.53 10.16
CA ALA A 149 -0.55 2.51 9.09
C ALA A 149 0.34 3.73 9.40
N GLN A 150 0.29 4.25 10.62
CA GLN A 150 1.13 5.37 11.05
C GLN A 150 2.61 4.99 11.05
N ALA A 151 2.95 3.79 11.50
CA ALA A 151 4.32 3.29 11.47
C ALA A 151 4.84 3.16 10.04
N THR A 152 4.02 2.65 9.12
CA THR A 152 4.34 2.54 7.69
C THR A 152 4.56 3.93 7.08
N ARG A 153 3.65 4.87 7.36
CA ARG A 153 3.77 6.26 6.90
C ARG A 153 5.05 6.92 7.39
N LYS A 154 5.35 6.79 8.69
CA LYS A 154 6.56 7.37 9.28
C LYS A 154 7.81 6.76 8.66
N ALA A 155 7.87 5.44 8.53
CA ALA A 155 9.01 4.76 7.93
C ALA A 155 9.23 5.20 6.48
N LEU A 156 8.15 5.32 5.69
CA LEU A 156 8.24 5.79 4.30
C LEU A 156 8.77 7.22 4.22
N ALA A 157 8.31 8.11 5.10
CA ALA A 157 8.79 9.48 5.16
C ALA A 157 10.28 9.56 5.54
N ASP A 158 10.69 8.80 6.56
CA ASP A 158 12.07 8.78 7.04
C ASP A 158 13.03 8.21 5.98
N GLU A 159 12.67 7.09 5.36
CA GLU A 159 13.46 6.46 4.29
C GLU A 159 13.60 7.36 3.06
N ALA A 160 12.51 8.01 2.65
CA ALA A 160 12.54 8.94 1.53
C ALA A 160 13.47 10.12 1.82
N ARG A 161 13.41 10.66 3.03
CA ARG A 161 14.28 11.76 3.47
C ARG A 161 15.75 11.36 3.43
N GLU A 162 16.09 10.17 3.92
CA GLU A 162 17.46 9.65 3.92
C GLU A 162 18.01 9.48 2.50
N GLN A 163 17.17 9.16 1.54
CA GLN A 163 17.57 9.01 0.14
C GLN A 163 17.43 10.29 -0.68
N GLY A 164 17.06 11.40 -0.05
CA GLY A 164 16.87 12.67 -0.74
C GLY A 164 15.71 12.69 -1.72
N LEU A 165 14.70 11.82 -1.51
CA LEU A 165 13.51 11.74 -2.35
C LEU A 165 12.43 12.66 -1.81
N ALA A 166 11.85 13.50 -2.68
CA ALA A 166 10.77 14.39 -2.30
C ALA A 166 9.48 13.59 -2.11
N LEU A 167 8.90 13.70 -0.92
CA LEU A 167 7.65 13.05 -0.58
C LEU A 167 6.80 14.02 0.23
N PRO A 168 6.05 14.91 -0.43
CA PRO A 168 5.25 15.93 0.25
C PRO A 168 4.21 15.32 1.18
N ASP A 169 4.16 15.94 2.35
CA ASP A 169 3.24 15.58 3.44
C ASP A 169 1.96 16.42 3.36
#